data_e2d2a5ef12d6b6eabc10f4b2048d26b6
#
_entry.id   e2d2a5ef12d6b6eabc10f4b2048d26b6
#
_cell.length_a   1.000
_cell.length_b   1.000
_cell.length_c   1.000
_cell.angle_alpha   90.00
_cell.angle_beta   90.00
_cell.angle_gamma   90.00
#
_symmetry.space_group_name_H-M   'P 1'
#
loop_
_entity.id
_entity.type
_entity.pdbx_description
1 polymer ?
#
loop_
_entity_poly.entity_id
_entity_poly.type
_entity_poly.pdbx_seq_one_letter_code
_entity_poly.pdbx_strand_id
1 'polypeptide(L)'
;MQKLLREFNYQDIEGIVLDLRNNGGGYLHEADSLTRLFINYGPTVQVKNPSKEVEILHSWRSTKVWEKPLIVLVNKYSASASEIFAGAMQDYNRGIIIGQTTFGKGSVQRFKSTNNGQIKFTDSLYYRITGLPTQLAGVKPNLVIPSLLNDEILGEGEYENAIKPSNIDDAYFVSFTNFDSELLQNSFQERISASDYFNKINEIKKQRESNLLLSLNIDERKLIKESDQNNTLELVNFGRTLSGKKEFVNFSEYEDYVIEDEFIMDAEIDQSLKVLVELIELES
;
A
#
# COMPACT_ATOMS: atom_id res chain seq x y z
N MET A 1 -8.28 11.30 11.37
CA MET A 1 -7.62 11.91 10.18
C MET A 1 -7.96 13.39 10.00
N GLN A 2 -9.23 13.82 9.85
CA GLN A 2 -9.57 15.23 9.59
C GLN A 2 -8.96 16.24 10.58
N LYS A 3 -9.00 15.92 11.89
CA LYS A 3 -8.39 16.77 12.94
C LYS A 3 -6.87 16.87 12.75
N LEU A 4 -6.21 15.75 12.46
CA LEU A 4 -4.77 15.68 12.24
C LEU A 4 -4.33 16.51 11.03
N LEU A 5 -5.04 16.39 9.89
CA LEU A 5 -4.75 17.17 8.68
C LEU A 5 -4.92 18.69 8.90
N ARG A 6 -5.92 19.09 9.70
CA ARG A 6 -6.08 20.50 10.08
C ARG A 6 -4.93 21.00 10.96
N GLU A 7 -4.45 20.16 11.86
CA GLU A 7 -3.28 20.46 12.69
C GLU A 7 -2.01 20.59 11.84
N PHE A 8 -1.79 19.71 10.89
CA PHE A 8 -0.67 19.81 9.95
C PHE A 8 -0.72 21.08 9.10
N ASN A 9 -1.91 21.47 8.64
CA ASN A 9 -2.08 22.77 7.94
C ASN A 9 -1.74 23.94 8.85
N TYR A 10 -2.13 23.88 10.15
CA TYR A 10 -1.82 24.93 11.11
C TYR A 10 -0.31 25.01 11.42
N GLN A 11 0.39 23.86 11.42
CA GLN A 11 1.84 23.77 11.61
C GLN A 11 2.62 24.03 10.31
N ASP A 12 1.94 24.36 9.25
CA ASP A 12 2.51 24.63 7.92
C ASP A 12 3.35 23.48 7.36
N ILE A 13 2.95 22.24 7.63
CA ILE A 13 3.54 21.05 7.03
C ILE A 13 3.34 21.09 5.53
N GLU A 14 4.40 20.90 4.75
CA GLU A 14 4.40 21.08 3.29
C GLU A 14 3.95 19.85 2.50
N GLY A 15 4.03 18.64 3.10
CA GLY A 15 3.60 17.40 2.45
C GLY A 15 3.43 16.27 3.46
N ILE A 16 2.79 15.19 3.07
CA ILE A 16 2.58 14.01 3.93
C ILE A 16 2.83 12.69 3.19
N VAL A 17 3.37 11.72 3.92
CA VAL A 17 3.35 10.31 3.54
C VAL A 17 2.28 9.60 4.36
N LEU A 18 1.28 9.03 3.69
CA LEU A 18 0.24 8.23 4.32
C LEU A 18 0.59 6.76 4.13
N ASP A 19 1.05 6.12 5.22
CA ASP A 19 1.46 4.72 5.21
C ASP A 19 0.24 3.80 5.39
N LEU A 20 -0.08 3.04 4.35
CA LEU A 20 -1.12 2.02 4.33
C LEU A 20 -0.54 0.60 4.22
N ARG A 21 0.76 0.42 4.38
CA ARG A 21 1.35 -0.91 4.41
C ARG A 21 0.74 -1.73 5.56
N ASN A 22 0.51 -3.01 5.30
CA ASN A 22 -0.11 -3.95 6.24
C ASN A 22 -1.53 -3.55 6.71
N ASN A 23 -2.15 -2.58 6.06
CA ASN A 23 -3.52 -2.17 6.37
C ASN A 23 -4.51 -2.99 5.54
N GLY A 24 -5.13 -4.00 6.15
CA GLY A 24 -6.12 -4.88 5.52
C GLY A 24 -7.47 -4.21 5.17
N GLY A 25 -7.60 -2.92 5.41
CA GLY A 25 -8.79 -2.13 5.10
C GLY A 25 -9.71 -1.92 6.28
N GLY A 26 -10.99 -1.69 5.99
CA GLY A 26 -12.01 -1.36 6.99
C GLY A 26 -13.37 -1.16 6.33
N TYR A 27 -14.14 -0.20 6.82
CA TYR A 27 -15.47 0.08 6.29
C TYR A 27 -15.42 0.92 5.01
N LEU A 28 -16.26 0.57 4.03
CA LEU A 28 -16.39 1.28 2.75
C LEU A 28 -16.65 2.79 2.94
N HIS A 29 -17.58 3.14 3.84
CA HIS A 29 -17.90 4.54 4.10
C HIS A 29 -16.78 5.33 4.77
N GLU A 30 -15.89 4.67 5.52
CA GLU A 30 -14.72 5.32 6.10
C GLU A 30 -13.66 5.62 5.02
N ALA A 31 -13.46 4.70 4.07
CA ALA A 31 -12.59 4.94 2.92
C ALA A 31 -13.12 6.08 2.03
N ASP A 32 -14.42 6.09 1.76
CA ASP A 32 -15.10 7.20 1.06
C ASP A 32 -14.89 8.53 1.80
N SER A 33 -15.14 8.55 3.11
CA SER A 33 -14.96 9.74 3.94
C SER A 33 -13.52 10.22 3.98
N LEU A 34 -12.55 9.30 4.05
CA LEU A 34 -11.12 9.62 3.99
C LEU A 34 -10.75 10.23 2.63
N THR A 35 -11.19 9.63 1.53
CA THR A 35 -10.95 10.12 0.18
C THR A 35 -11.43 11.57 0.00
N ARG A 36 -12.60 11.89 0.54
CA ARG A 36 -13.19 13.26 0.48
C ARG A 36 -12.37 14.32 1.21
N LEU A 37 -11.44 13.96 2.08
CA LEU A 37 -10.54 14.92 2.72
C LEU A 37 -9.44 15.43 1.76
N PHE A 38 -9.21 14.73 0.64
CA PHE A 38 -8.16 15.00 -0.32
C PHE A 38 -8.67 15.45 -1.70
N ILE A 39 -9.94 15.18 -2.01
CA ILE A 39 -10.59 15.62 -3.26
C ILE A 39 -11.71 16.61 -2.97
N ASN A 40 -12.04 17.46 -3.96
CA ASN A 40 -13.07 18.47 -3.81
C ASN A 40 -14.47 17.91 -4.08
N TYR A 41 -14.70 17.56 -5.33
CA TYR A 41 -15.97 17.02 -5.83
C TYR A 41 -15.68 15.82 -6.71
N GLY A 42 -16.62 14.92 -6.80
CA GLY A 42 -16.55 13.81 -7.72
C GLY A 42 -16.75 12.44 -7.05
N PRO A 43 -16.73 11.38 -7.85
CA PRO A 43 -16.87 10.02 -7.39
C PRO A 43 -15.66 9.60 -6.53
N THR A 44 -15.89 8.72 -5.56
CA THR A 44 -14.82 8.16 -4.72
C THR A 44 -14.60 6.68 -4.99
N VAL A 45 -15.68 5.96 -5.26
CA VAL A 45 -15.69 4.53 -5.58
C VAL A 45 -17.02 4.17 -6.24
N GLN A 46 -17.02 3.15 -7.09
CA GLN A 46 -18.21 2.56 -7.68
C GLN A 46 -18.50 1.20 -7.04
N VAL A 47 -19.75 0.91 -6.71
CA VAL A 47 -20.18 -0.35 -6.09
C VAL A 47 -21.23 -1.00 -6.95
N LYS A 48 -20.95 -2.22 -7.45
CA LYS A 48 -21.87 -3.01 -8.27
C LYS A 48 -22.50 -4.11 -7.43
N ASN A 49 -23.82 -4.07 -7.32
CA ASN A 49 -24.60 -5.07 -6.59
C ASN A 49 -24.89 -6.32 -7.44
N PRO A 50 -25.45 -7.41 -6.87
CA PRO A 50 -25.81 -8.63 -7.62
C PRO A 50 -26.88 -8.39 -8.71
N SER A 51 -27.72 -7.35 -8.58
CA SER A 51 -28.71 -6.95 -9.60
C SER A 51 -28.08 -6.24 -10.80
N LYS A 52 -26.75 -6.08 -10.78
CA LYS A 52 -25.93 -5.37 -11.79
C LYS A 52 -26.10 -3.84 -11.81
N GLU A 53 -26.81 -3.29 -10.83
CA GLU A 53 -26.88 -1.84 -10.62
C GLU A 53 -25.55 -1.34 -10.05
N VAL A 54 -25.10 -0.18 -10.53
CA VAL A 54 -23.89 0.50 -10.08
C VAL A 54 -24.28 1.72 -9.26
N GLU A 55 -23.90 1.71 -8.00
CA GLU A 55 -24.00 2.86 -7.11
C GLU A 55 -22.63 3.58 -7.12
N ILE A 56 -22.66 4.88 -7.36
CA ILE A 56 -21.46 5.73 -7.31
C ILE A 56 -21.48 6.52 -6.01
N LEU A 57 -20.52 6.23 -5.11
CA LEU A 57 -20.32 7.09 -3.95
C LEU A 57 -19.64 8.37 -4.43
N HIS A 58 -20.18 9.52 -4.02
CA HIS A 58 -19.83 10.79 -4.63
C HIS A 58 -19.69 11.89 -3.57
N SER A 59 -18.66 12.70 -3.69
CA SER A 59 -18.51 13.93 -2.89
C SER A 59 -19.28 15.07 -3.54
N TRP A 60 -20.46 15.41 -2.99
CA TRP A 60 -21.32 16.50 -3.46
C TRP A 60 -20.96 17.87 -2.87
N ARG A 61 -20.18 17.87 -1.81
CA ARG A 61 -19.72 19.09 -1.13
C ARG A 61 -18.24 18.99 -0.90
N SER A 62 -17.53 20.11 -1.05
CA SER A 62 -16.11 20.14 -0.68
C SER A 62 -15.97 19.91 0.81
N THR A 63 -15.33 18.81 1.14
CA THR A 63 -14.85 18.50 2.50
C THR A 63 -13.33 18.38 2.50
N LYS A 64 -12.68 18.77 1.39
CA LYS A 64 -11.23 18.73 1.23
C LYS A 64 -10.57 19.55 2.35
N VAL A 65 -9.60 18.93 2.98
CA VAL A 65 -8.82 19.49 4.08
C VAL A 65 -7.36 19.59 3.72
N TRP A 66 -6.86 18.69 2.86
CA TRP A 66 -5.45 18.62 2.47
C TRP A 66 -5.28 18.87 0.98
N GLU A 67 -4.51 19.90 0.65
CA GLU A 67 -4.23 20.28 -0.76
C GLU A 67 -2.78 20.08 -1.17
N LYS A 68 -1.87 20.10 -0.18
CA LYS A 68 -0.43 19.99 -0.37
C LYS A 68 -0.03 18.57 -0.84
N PRO A 69 1.22 18.33 -1.27
CA PRO A 69 1.71 17.05 -1.74
C PRO A 69 1.36 15.85 -0.87
N LEU A 70 1.05 14.73 -1.52
CA LEU A 70 0.65 13.48 -0.89
C LEU A 70 1.36 12.29 -1.54
N ILE A 71 2.03 11.51 -0.70
CA ILE A 71 2.48 10.16 -1.03
C ILE A 71 1.62 9.14 -0.31
N VAL A 72 1.24 8.05 -0.97
CA VAL A 72 0.56 6.91 -0.36
C VAL A 72 1.45 5.69 -0.48
N LEU A 73 1.96 5.21 0.66
CA LEU A 73 2.82 4.03 0.70
C LEU A 73 1.97 2.78 0.91
N VAL A 74 2.12 1.80 0.03
CA VAL A 74 1.32 0.57 0.02
C VAL A 74 2.21 -0.67 -0.13
N ASN A 75 1.70 -1.81 0.33
CA ASN A 75 2.33 -3.11 0.07
C ASN A 75 1.29 -4.19 -0.26
N LYS A 76 1.75 -5.42 -0.43
CA LYS A 76 0.90 -6.56 -0.78
C LYS A 76 -0.20 -6.86 0.25
N TYR A 77 -0.06 -6.42 1.49
CA TYR A 77 -1.08 -6.55 2.54
C TYR A 77 -2.04 -5.35 2.62
N SER A 78 -1.82 -4.30 1.85
CA SER A 78 -2.80 -3.22 1.71
C SER A 78 -4.01 -3.75 0.96
N ALA A 79 -5.18 -3.78 1.59
CA ALA A 79 -6.35 -4.44 1.04
C ALA A 79 -7.65 -3.64 1.24
N SER A 80 -8.66 -3.92 0.38
CA SER A 80 -10.05 -3.44 0.57
C SER A 80 -10.15 -1.91 0.66
N ALA A 81 -10.54 -1.35 1.82
CA ALA A 81 -10.70 0.10 2.04
C ALA A 81 -9.40 0.89 1.74
N SER A 82 -8.24 0.31 2.04
CA SER A 82 -6.95 0.92 1.69
C SER A 82 -6.75 1.00 0.17
N GLU A 83 -7.23 0.01 -0.57
CA GLU A 83 -7.17 -0.01 -2.03
C GLU A 83 -8.16 0.98 -2.67
N ILE A 84 -9.32 1.20 -2.04
CA ILE A 84 -10.27 2.23 -2.47
C ILE A 84 -9.61 3.60 -2.39
N PHE A 85 -9.00 3.92 -1.25
CA PHE A 85 -8.31 5.20 -1.07
C PHE A 85 -7.14 5.36 -2.04
N ALA A 86 -6.21 4.40 -2.06
CA ALA A 86 -5.02 4.46 -2.93
C ALA A 86 -5.42 4.55 -4.41
N GLY A 87 -6.41 3.75 -4.84
CA GLY A 87 -6.93 3.79 -6.21
C GLY A 87 -7.55 5.14 -6.57
N ALA A 88 -8.34 5.73 -5.69
CA ALA A 88 -8.92 7.06 -5.92
C ALA A 88 -7.84 8.14 -6.00
N MET A 89 -6.84 8.14 -5.10
CA MET A 89 -5.71 9.10 -5.16
C MET A 89 -4.95 8.98 -6.47
N GLN A 90 -4.74 7.77 -6.96
CA GLN A 90 -4.08 7.52 -8.24
C GLN A 90 -4.92 7.99 -9.44
N ASP A 91 -6.22 7.64 -9.49
CA ASP A 91 -7.11 7.98 -10.59
C ASP A 91 -7.28 9.49 -10.75
N TYR A 92 -7.32 10.20 -9.63
CA TYR A 92 -7.36 11.66 -9.62
C TYR A 92 -6.01 12.34 -9.90
N ASN A 93 -4.90 11.62 -9.99
CA ASN A 93 -3.54 12.19 -9.90
C ASN A 93 -3.37 13.10 -8.68
N ARG A 94 -4.03 12.76 -7.56
CA ARG A 94 -4.01 13.56 -6.33
C ARG A 94 -2.81 13.25 -5.46
N GLY A 95 -2.21 12.10 -5.63
CA GLY A 95 -1.03 11.65 -4.90
C GLY A 95 -0.30 10.54 -5.63
N ILE A 96 0.95 10.34 -5.28
CA ILE A 96 1.80 9.30 -5.85
C ILE A 96 1.70 8.06 -4.99
N ILE A 97 1.39 6.92 -5.61
CA ILE A 97 1.36 5.63 -4.95
C ILE A 97 2.74 4.99 -5.06
N ILE A 98 3.34 4.65 -3.92
CA ILE A 98 4.68 4.04 -3.83
C ILE A 98 4.58 2.67 -3.14
N GLY A 99 5.35 1.69 -3.56
CA GLY A 99 5.47 0.40 -2.89
C GLY A 99 5.28 -0.80 -3.80
N GLN A 100 4.42 -1.75 -3.40
CA GLN A 100 4.09 -2.95 -4.18
C GLN A 100 2.63 -2.94 -4.61
N THR A 101 2.29 -3.75 -5.64
CA THR A 101 0.89 -4.01 -5.99
C THR A 101 0.12 -4.52 -4.78
N THR A 102 -1.02 -3.91 -4.49
CA THR A 102 -1.83 -4.23 -3.32
C THR A 102 -2.50 -5.61 -3.42
N PHE A 103 -3.24 -6.03 -2.40
CA PHE A 103 -3.81 -7.37 -2.26
C PHE A 103 -4.77 -7.76 -3.38
N GLY A 104 -5.59 -6.84 -3.86
CA GLY A 104 -6.58 -7.10 -4.91
C GLY A 104 -7.95 -7.55 -4.38
N LYS A 105 -8.35 -7.11 -3.19
CA LYS A 105 -9.66 -7.46 -2.62
C LYS A 105 -10.70 -6.41 -2.96
N GLY A 106 -11.47 -6.65 -4.03
CA GLY A 106 -12.56 -5.79 -4.50
C GLY A 106 -13.96 -6.22 -4.04
N SER A 107 -14.07 -7.20 -3.13
CA SER A 107 -15.35 -7.72 -2.65
C SER A 107 -15.84 -7.01 -1.38
N VAL A 108 -17.13 -6.63 -1.38
CA VAL A 108 -17.84 -6.14 -0.19
C VAL A 108 -18.57 -7.32 0.47
N GLN A 109 -18.28 -7.57 1.72
CA GLN A 109 -18.86 -8.69 2.45
C GLN A 109 -19.82 -8.22 3.53
N ARG A 110 -20.91 -8.97 3.72
CA ARG A 110 -21.92 -8.74 4.77
C ARG A 110 -22.09 -9.97 5.63
N PHE A 111 -22.53 -9.73 6.87
CA PHE A 111 -22.94 -10.78 7.79
C PHE A 111 -24.46 -10.82 7.85
N LYS A 112 -25.04 -12.04 7.81
CA LYS A 112 -26.44 -12.30 8.04
C LYS A 112 -26.57 -13.23 9.22
N SER A 113 -27.28 -12.79 10.26
CA SER A 113 -27.59 -13.64 11.42
C SER A 113 -28.60 -14.74 11.04
N THR A 114 -28.39 -15.93 11.57
CA THR A 114 -29.25 -17.08 11.48
C THR A 114 -29.57 -17.58 12.89
N ASN A 115 -30.48 -18.55 13.03
CA ASN A 115 -30.85 -19.10 14.34
C ASN A 115 -29.65 -19.75 15.07
N ASN A 116 -28.63 -20.22 14.33
CA ASN A 116 -27.51 -20.99 14.87
C ASN A 116 -26.14 -20.32 14.64
N GLY A 117 -26.09 -19.02 14.30
CA GLY A 117 -24.83 -18.29 14.08
C GLY A 117 -24.96 -17.19 13.04
N GLN A 118 -23.87 -16.93 12.33
CA GLN A 118 -23.80 -15.91 11.29
C GLN A 118 -23.21 -16.48 10.00
N ILE A 119 -23.75 -16.05 8.88
CA ILE A 119 -23.22 -16.33 7.55
C ILE A 119 -22.54 -15.06 7.04
N LYS A 120 -21.29 -15.17 6.63
CA LYS A 120 -20.56 -14.13 5.89
C LYS A 120 -20.64 -14.44 4.39
N PHE A 121 -21.09 -13.50 3.59
CA PHE A 121 -21.22 -13.67 2.14
C PHE A 121 -20.81 -12.40 1.40
N THR A 122 -20.41 -12.54 0.14
CA THR A 122 -20.14 -11.42 -0.75
C THR A 122 -21.45 -10.82 -1.23
N ASP A 123 -21.62 -9.53 -0.95
CA ASP A 123 -22.82 -8.75 -1.29
C ASP A 123 -22.65 -7.99 -2.62
N SER A 124 -21.49 -7.40 -2.84
CA SER A 124 -21.19 -6.58 -4.01
C SER A 124 -19.71 -6.55 -4.33
N LEU A 125 -19.37 -6.02 -5.49
CA LEU A 125 -17.98 -5.70 -5.87
C LEU A 125 -17.83 -4.19 -5.98
N TYR A 126 -16.69 -3.67 -5.53
CA TYR A 126 -16.35 -2.29 -5.78
C TYR A 126 -15.33 -2.16 -6.91
N TYR A 127 -15.37 -1.02 -7.56
CA TYR A 127 -14.56 -0.68 -8.71
C TYR A 127 -13.95 0.70 -8.52
N ARG A 128 -12.85 0.93 -9.19
CA ARG A 128 -12.24 2.25 -9.30
C ARG A 128 -13.20 3.20 -10.02
N ILE A 129 -12.99 4.49 -9.88
CA ILE A 129 -13.79 5.51 -10.59
C ILE A 129 -13.61 5.42 -12.12
N THR A 130 -12.49 4.87 -12.58
CA THR A 130 -12.18 4.54 -13.98
C THR A 130 -12.92 3.30 -14.50
N GLY A 131 -13.76 2.64 -13.67
CA GLY A 131 -14.44 1.40 -14.03
C GLY A 131 -13.57 0.14 -13.98
N LEU A 132 -12.28 0.28 -13.73
CA LEU A 132 -11.37 -0.86 -13.58
C LEU A 132 -11.63 -1.58 -12.23
N PRO A 133 -11.55 -2.92 -12.20
CA PRO A 133 -11.72 -3.66 -10.96
C PRO A 133 -10.47 -3.55 -10.07
N THR A 134 -10.69 -3.47 -8.76
CA THR A 134 -9.64 -3.75 -7.77
C THR A 134 -9.52 -5.24 -7.51
N GLN A 135 -10.63 -5.98 -7.63
CA GLN A 135 -10.68 -7.43 -7.45
C GLN A 135 -9.68 -8.13 -8.37
N LEU A 136 -8.80 -8.93 -7.82
CA LEU A 136 -7.66 -9.66 -8.41
C LEU A 136 -6.53 -8.78 -8.94
N ALA A 137 -6.81 -7.55 -9.34
CA ALA A 137 -5.83 -6.65 -9.97
C ALA A 137 -5.00 -5.87 -8.95
N GLY A 138 -5.62 -5.50 -7.80
CA GLY A 138 -5.03 -4.56 -6.86
C GLY A 138 -4.86 -3.16 -7.43
N VAL A 139 -4.17 -2.33 -6.68
CA VAL A 139 -3.68 -1.02 -7.13
C VAL A 139 -2.19 -1.15 -7.41
N LYS A 140 -1.78 -0.98 -8.66
CA LYS A 140 -0.38 -0.97 -9.06
C LYS A 140 0.23 0.39 -8.71
N PRO A 141 1.34 0.44 -7.95
CA PRO A 141 1.95 1.70 -7.58
C PRO A 141 2.53 2.45 -8.78
N ASN A 142 2.65 3.76 -8.67
CA ASN A 142 3.33 4.60 -9.65
C ASN A 142 4.85 4.37 -9.59
N LEU A 143 5.39 4.19 -8.38
CA LEU A 143 6.80 3.92 -8.11
C LEU A 143 6.94 2.60 -7.33
N VAL A 144 7.56 1.61 -7.95
CA VAL A 144 7.68 0.25 -7.41
C VAL A 144 8.91 0.13 -6.53
N ILE A 145 8.72 -0.34 -5.29
CA ILE A 145 9.81 -0.68 -4.35
C ILE A 145 10.03 -2.21 -4.37
N PRO A 146 11.28 -2.69 -4.50
CA PRO A 146 11.60 -4.10 -4.33
C PRO A 146 11.20 -4.62 -2.94
N SER A 147 10.62 -5.82 -2.86
CA SER A 147 10.16 -6.42 -1.61
C SER A 147 10.49 -7.92 -1.56
N LEU A 148 10.64 -8.43 -0.34
CA LEU A 148 10.77 -9.87 -0.07
C LEU A 148 9.42 -10.60 -0.13
N LEU A 149 8.30 -9.87 -0.15
CA LEU A 149 6.97 -10.47 -0.31
C LEU A 149 6.86 -11.08 -1.71
N ASN A 150 6.45 -12.32 -1.78
CA ASN A 150 6.24 -12.99 -3.05
C ASN A 150 4.87 -12.61 -3.62
N ASP A 151 4.87 -11.84 -4.70
CA ASP A 151 3.67 -11.38 -5.39
C ASP A 151 2.84 -12.54 -5.98
N GLU A 152 3.47 -13.69 -6.25
CA GLU A 152 2.81 -14.87 -6.82
C GLU A 152 2.06 -15.72 -5.78
N ILE A 153 2.38 -15.59 -4.49
CA ILE A 153 1.79 -16.41 -3.40
C ILE A 153 0.80 -15.60 -2.56
N LEU A 154 0.79 -14.28 -2.67
CA LEU A 154 -0.03 -13.39 -1.86
C LEU A 154 -1.00 -12.60 -2.73
N GLY A 155 -2.26 -12.58 -2.33
CA GLY A 155 -3.30 -11.76 -2.96
C GLY A 155 -4.63 -12.49 -3.09
N GLU A 156 -5.65 -11.76 -3.49
CA GLU A 156 -7.01 -12.31 -3.68
C GLU A 156 -7.05 -13.39 -4.77
N GLY A 157 -6.14 -13.32 -5.76
CA GLY A 157 -6.06 -14.27 -6.86
C GLY A 157 -5.62 -15.68 -6.46
N GLU A 158 -5.02 -15.84 -5.28
CA GLU A 158 -4.57 -17.13 -4.76
C GLU A 158 -5.72 -17.99 -4.20
N TYR A 159 -6.88 -17.39 -3.96
CA TYR A 159 -8.04 -18.17 -3.55
C TYR A 159 -8.67 -18.88 -4.75
N GLU A 160 -8.82 -20.20 -4.67
CA GLU A 160 -9.41 -21.06 -5.71
C GLU A 160 -10.78 -20.56 -6.19
N ASN A 161 -11.57 -19.98 -5.27
CA ASN A 161 -12.91 -19.49 -5.53
C ASN A 161 -12.98 -17.96 -5.62
N ALA A 162 -11.88 -17.28 -5.94
CA ALA A 162 -11.86 -15.83 -6.09
C ALA A 162 -12.82 -15.40 -7.21
N ILE A 163 -13.64 -14.40 -6.90
CA ILE A 163 -14.63 -13.88 -7.87
C ILE A 163 -13.89 -13.18 -8.99
N LYS A 164 -14.16 -13.57 -10.24
CA LYS A 164 -13.63 -12.91 -11.43
C LYS A 164 -14.46 -11.67 -11.74
N PRO A 165 -13.86 -10.45 -11.68
CA PRO A 165 -14.57 -9.24 -12.01
C PRO A 165 -14.67 -9.04 -13.53
N SER A 166 -15.67 -8.24 -13.94
CA SER A 166 -15.70 -7.60 -15.26
C SER A 166 -15.41 -6.11 -15.09
N ASN A 167 -14.99 -5.45 -16.14
CA ASN A 167 -14.96 -3.98 -16.15
C ASN A 167 -16.40 -3.45 -16.13
N ILE A 168 -16.55 -2.22 -15.63
CA ILE A 168 -17.76 -1.41 -15.72
C ILE A 168 -17.42 -0.09 -16.41
N ASP A 169 -18.43 0.73 -16.70
CA ASP A 169 -18.21 2.07 -17.25
C ASP A 169 -17.53 2.97 -16.22
N ASP A 170 -16.72 3.88 -16.69
CA ASP A 170 -16.09 4.89 -15.86
C ASP A 170 -17.13 5.90 -15.33
N ALA A 171 -16.91 6.36 -14.11
CA ALA A 171 -17.65 7.50 -13.57
C ALA A 171 -17.03 8.79 -14.10
N TYR A 172 -17.87 9.80 -14.40
CA TYR A 172 -17.33 11.09 -14.82
C TYR A 172 -16.58 11.78 -13.68
N PHE A 173 -15.31 12.11 -13.92
CA PHE A 173 -14.46 12.87 -13.00
C PHE A 173 -13.43 13.71 -13.76
N VAL A 174 -12.85 14.67 -13.05
CA VAL A 174 -11.76 15.51 -13.58
C VAL A 174 -10.54 15.28 -12.71
N SER A 175 -9.45 14.82 -13.32
CA SER A 175 -8.17 14.63 -12.63
C SER A 175 -7.50 15.96 -12.30
N PHE A 176 -6.63 15.95 -11.30
CA PHE A 176 -5.73 17.06 -11.01
C PHE A 176 -4.65 17.16 -12.10
N THR A 177 -3.94 18.28 -12.13
CA THR A 177 -2.82 18.47 -13.05
C THR A 177 -1.75 17.41 -12.83
N ASN A 178 -1.19 16.87 -13.91
CA ASN A 178 -0.12 15.89 -13.81
C ASN A 178 1.15 16.55 -13.25
N PHE A 179 1.76 15.91 -12.26
CA PHE A 179 3.17 16.13 -11.94
C PHE A 179 4.04 15.44 -13.01
N ASP A 180 5.27 15.88 -13.19
CA ASP A 180 6.24 15.24 -14.09
C ASP A 180 6.62 13.85 -13.55
N SER A 181 5.80 12.86 -13.92
CA SER A 181 5.96 11.48 -13.47
C SER A 181 7.21 10.81 -14.02
N GLU A 182 7.71 11.25 -15.18
CA GLU A 182 8.92 10.66 -15.81
C GLU A 182 10.18 11.09 -15.05
N LEU A 183 10.29 12.36 -14.70
CA LEU A 183 11.41 12.86 -13.90
C LEU A 183 11.48 12.17 -12.55
N LEU A 184 10.37 12.10 -11.83
CA LEU A 184 10.28 11.42 -10.53
C LEU A 184 10.59 9.93 -10.64
N GLN A 185 10.15 9.27 -11.70
CA GLN A 185 10.43 7.85 -11.93
C GLN A 185 11.91 7.59 -12.16
N ASN A 186 12.58 8.43 -12.95
CA ASN A 186 14.01 8.29 -13.24
C ASN A 186 14.85 8.48 -11.97
N SER A 187 14.67 9.59 -11.24
CA SER A 187 15.40 9.87 -10.00
C SER A 187 15.16 8.79 -8.93
N PHE A 188 13.93 8.33 -8.80
CA PHE A 188 13.57 7.24 -7.90
C PHE A 188 14.27 5.93 -8.30
N GLN A 189 14.25 5.56 -9.57
CA GLN A 189 14.89 4.33 -10.06
C GLN A 189 16.39 4.35 -9.88
N GLU A 190 17.05 5.48 -10.07
CA GLU A 190 18.47 5.66 -9.78
C GLU A 190 18.78 5.42 -8.30
N ARG A 191 17.98 6.01 -7.38
CA ARG A 191 18.15 5.80 -5.94
C ARG A 191 17.94 4.35 -5.51
N ILE A 192 16.89 3.70 -6.02
CA ILE A 192 16.62 2.29 -5.72
C ILE A 192 17.79 1.41 -6.19
N SER A 193 18.31 1.66 -7.41
CA SER A 193 19.41 0.88 -7.99
C SER A 193 20.74 1.10 -7.27
N ALA A 194 20.97 2.29 -6.71
CA ALA A 194 22.16 2.63 -5.96
C ALA A 194 22.11 2.21 -4.48
N SER A 195 20.96 1.75 -3.98
CA SER A 195 20.77 1.42 -2.57
C SER A 195 21.24 0.00 -2.24
N ASP A 196 22.17 -0.12 -1.32
CA ASP A 196 22.64 -1.43 -0.80
C ASP A 196 21.49 -2.23 -0.19
N TYR A 197 20.55 -1.57 0.48
CA TYR A 197 19.37 -2.22 1.06
C TYR A 197 18.49 -2.91 0.00
N PHE A 198 18.13 -2.21 -1.07
CA PHE A 198 17.30 -2.80 -2.13
C PHE A 198 18.05 -3.80 -3.00
N ASN A 199 19.36 -3.62 -3.16
CA ASN A 199 20.23 -4.61 -3.79
C ASN A 199 20.25 -5.90 -2.97
N LYS A 200 20.35 -5.81 -1.64
CA LYS A 200 20.26 -6.96 -0.73
C LYS A 200 18.91 -7.66 -0.80
N ILE A 201 17.80 -6.91 -0.84
CA ILE A 201 16.45 -7.50 -1.05
C ILE A 201 16.40 -8.30 -2.35
N ASN A 202 16.91 -7.75 -3.44
CA ASN A 202 16.93 -8.44 -4.73
C ASN A 202 17.82 -9.70 -4.72
N GLU A 203 18.95 -9.67 -3.99
CA GLU A 203 19.81 -10.83 -3.78
C GLU A 203 19.07 -11.95 -3.03
N ILE A 204 18.45 -11.62 -1.89
CA ILE A 204 17.68 -12.58 -1.09
C ILE A 204 16.52 -13.17 -1.91
N LYS A 205 15.82 -12.32 -2.68
CA LYS A 205 14.74 -12.78 -3.56
C LYS A 205 15.23 -13.82 -4.56
N LYS A 206 16.33 -13.55 -5.26
CA LYS A 206 16.96 -14.49 -6.21
C LYS A 206 17.38 -15.80 -5.53
N GLN A 207 17.94 -15.73 -4.32
CA GLN A 207 18.30 -16.93 -3.56
C GLN A 207 17.08 -17.77 -3.21
N ARG A 208 15.95 -17.15 -2.80
CA ARG A 208 14.71 -17.86 -2.50
C ARG A 208 14.07 -18.49 -3.74
N GLU A 209 14.08 -17.80 -4.87
CA GLU A 209 13.60 -18.32 -6.16
C GLU A 209 14.41 -19.53 -6.63
N SER A 210 15.74 -19.55 -6.38
CA SER A 210 16.58 -20.69 -6.72
C SER A 210 16.36 -21.91 -5.81
N ASN A 211 15.81 -21.72 -4.61
CA ASN A 211 15.61 -22.73 -3.58
C ASN A 211 14.13 -23.08 -3.37
N LEU A 212 13.37 -23.23 -4.46
CA LEU A 212 11.92 -23.53 -4.41
C LEU A 212 11.59 -24.86 -3.72
N LEU A 213 12.53 -25.79 -3.61
CA LEU A 213 12.35 -27.06 -2.94
C LEU A 213 12.93 -27.01 -1.52
N LEU A 214 12.06 -27.19 -0.51
CA LEU A 214 12.49 -27.34 0.87
C LEU A 214 13.25 -28.66 1.03
N SER A 215 14.54 -28.57 1.39
CA SER A 215 15.31 -29.76 1.74
C SER A 215 14.74 -30.47 2.97
N LEU A 216 14.68 -31.80 2.94
CA LEU A 216 14.35 -32.64 4.10
C LEU A 216 15.56 -32.90 4.98
N ASN A 217 16.79 -32.52 4.55
CA ASN A 217 18.01 -32.63 5.32
C ASN A 217 18.04 -31.57 6.42
N ILE A 218 18.17 -32.01 7.69
CA ILE A 218 18.13 -31.13 8.86
C ILE A 218 19.30 -30.15 8.90
N ASP A 219 20.48 -30.54 8.43
CA ASP A 219 21.67 -29.68 8.47
C ASP A 219 21.60 -28.59 7.39
N GLU A 220 21.09 -28.92 6.21
CA GLU A 220 20.79 -27.90 5.17
C GLU A 220 19.72 -26.91 5.64
N ARG A 221 18.69 -27.37 6.34
CA ARG A 221 17.65 -26.51 6.90
C ARG A 221 18.17 -25.58 7.99
N LYS A 222 19.13 -26.03 8.81
CA LYS A 222 19.80 -25.16 9.79
C LYS A 222 20.59 -24.04 9.10
N LEU A 223 21.35 -24.38 8.06
CA LEU A 223 22.10 -23.39 7.28
C LEU A 223 21.19 -22.36 6.62
N ILE A 224 20.06 -22.78 6.03
CA ILE A 224 19.06 -21.88 5.46
C ILE A 224 18.51 -20.96 6.55
N LYS A 225 18.15 -21.51 7.73
CA LYS A 225 17.62 -20.72 8.85
C LYS A 225 18.64 -19.68 9.34
N GLU A 226 19.90 -20.06 9.48
CA GLU A 226 20.98 -19.11 9.86
C GLU A 226 21.15 -18.01 8.82
N SER A 227 21.12 -18.35 7.54
CA SER A 227 21.18 -17.38 6.45
C SER A 227 20.00 -16.41 6.50
N ASP A 228 18.77 -16.91 6.71
CA ASP A 228 17.59 -16.06 6.82
C ASP A 228 17.63 -15.14 8.06
N GLN A 229 18.15 -15.63 9.19
CA GLN A 229 18.34 -14.83 10.40
C GLN A 229 19.36 -13.71 10.17
N ASN A 230 20.50 -14.01 9.52
CA ASN A 230 21.51 -13.01 9.20
C ASN A 230 20.97 -11.94 8.22
N ASN A 231 20.26 -12.36 7.18
CA ASN A 231 19.62 -11.45 6.23
C ASN A 231 18.58 -10.55 6.93
N THR A 232 17.77 -11.10 7.84
CA THR A 232 16.79 -10.33 8.61
C THR A 232 17.48 -9.29 9.50
N LEU A 233 18.55 -9.70 10.21
CA LEU A 233 19.33 -8.83 11.08
C LEU A 233 19.94 -7.65 10.30
N GLU A 234 20.51 -7.92 9.13
CA GLU A 234 21.10 -6.90 8.26
C GLU A 234 20.05 -5.87 7.83
N LEU A 235 18.87 -6.32 7.36
CA LEU A 235 17.78 -5.44 6.94
C LEU A 235 17.20 -4.60 8.11
N VAL A 236 17.04 -5.21 9.28
CA VAL A 236 16.55 -4.50 10.49
C VAL A 236 17.59 -3.45 10.93
N ASN A 237 18.86 -3.80 10.94
CA ASN A 237 19.93 -2.89 11.32
C ASN A 237 20.03 -1.69 10.37
N PHE A 238 19.74 -1.88 9.09
CA PHE A 238 19.65 -0.75 8.16
C PHE A 238 18.62 0.28 8.61
N GLY A 239 17.40 -0.13 8.98
CA GLY A 239 16.37 0.78 9.50
C GLY A 239 16.78 1.44 10.82
N ARG A 240 17.46 0.72 11.70
CA ARG A 240 18.00 1.28 12.95
C ARG A 240 19.06 2.35 12.70
N THR A 241 19.96 2.12 11.75
CA THR A 241 20.96 3.11 11.34
C THR A 241 20.31 4.37 10.77
N LEU A 242 19.30 4.24 9.90
CA LEU A 242 18.52 5.37 9.39
C LEU A 242 17.86 6.18 10.51
N SER A 243 17.45 5.51 11.59
CA SER A 243 16.83 6.14 12.77
C SER A 243 17.85 6.63 13.79
N GLY A 244 19.14 6.55 13.51
CA GLY A 244 20.21 6.93 14.45
C GLY A 244 20.31 6.01 15.68
N LYS A 245 19.79 4.78 15.62
CA LYS A 245 19.79 3.80 16.69
C LYS A 245 20.97 2.84 16.58
N LYS A 246 21.40 2.30 17.71
CA LYS A 246 22.45 1.28 17.75
C LYS A 246 21.96 -0.01 17.08
N GLU A 247 22.80 -0.59 16.24
CA GLU A 247 22.57 -1.89 15.60
C GLU A 247 22.52 -3.02 16.63
N PHE A 248 21.72 -4.05 16.33
CA PHE A 248 21.76 -5.31 17.05
C PHE A 248 23.02 -6.09 16.67
N VAL A 249 23.69 -6.66 17.66
CA VAL A 249 24.93 -7.43 17.45
C VAL A 249 24.65 -8.80 16.85
N ASN A 250 23.52 -9.40 17.19
CA ASN A 250 23.12 -10.73 16.75
C ASN A 250 21.60 -10.87 16.72
N PHE A 251 21.12 -11.96 16.11
CA PHE A 251 19.69 -12.21 15.93
C PHE A 251 18.95 -12.43 17.25
N SER A 252 19.61 -12.99 18.28
CA SER A 252 18.98 -13.17 19.61
C SER A 252 18.70 -11.84 20.28
N GLU A 253 19.59 -10.84 20.16
CA GLU A 253 19.33 -9.49 20.67
C GLU A 253 18.12 -8.83 19.99
N TYR A 254 17.93 -9.10 18.69
CA TYR A 254 16.74 -8.67 17.96
C TYR A 254 15.47 -9.41 18.40
N GLU A 255 15.52 -10.74 18.61
CA GLU A 255 14.36 -11.52 19.09
C GLU A 255 13.92 -11.12 20.49
N ASP A 256 14.88 -10.79 21.37
CA ASP A 256 14.63 -10.37 22.74
C ASP A 256 14.17 -8.89 22.85
N TYR A 257 14.28 -8.13 21.74
CA TYR A 257 13.89 -6.74 21.73
C TYR A 257 12.39 -6.58 21.78
N VAL A 258 11.90 -6.01 22.89
CA VAL A 258 10.51 -5.58 23.01
C VAL A 258 10.32 -4.33 22.15
N ILE A 259 9.45 -4.42 21.15
CA ILE A 259 9.09 -3.27 20.32
C ILE A 259 8.38 -2.26 21.24
N GLU A 260 9.11 -1.25 21.67
CA GLU A 260 8.51 -0.05 22.23
C GLU A 260 7.76 0.67 21.10
N ASP A 261 6.69 1.38 21.44
CA ASP A 261 5.80 2.12 20.51
C ASP A 261 6.56 3.33 19.87
N GLU A 262 7.74 3.05 19.34
CA GLU A 262 8.68 4.03 18.83
C GLU A 262 8.75 3.93 17.30
N PHE A 263 8.54 5.07 16.63
CA PHE A 263 8.69 5.16 15.17
C PHE A 263 10.12 4.83 14.75
N ILE A 264 10.28 3.85 13.88
CA ILE A 264 11.54 3.49 13.23
C ILE A 264 11.44 3.83 11.76
N MET A 265 12.33 4.69 11.27
CA MET A 265 12.48 4.98 9.86
C MET A 265 12.95 3.71 9.13
N ASP A 266 12.19 3.23 8.19
CA ASP A 266 12.62 2.16 7.29
C ASP A 266 13.00 2.71 5.90
N ALA A 267 13.63 1.87 5.08
CA ALA A 267 14.11 2.28 3.75
C ALA A 267 12.97 2.69 2.81
N GLU A 268 11.79 2.11 2.94
CA GLU A 268 10.63 2.44 2.10
C GLU A 268 10.07 3.82 2.46
N ILE A 269 9.99 4.13 3.77
CA ILE A 269 9.59 5.46 4.26
C ILE A 269 10.63 6.50 3.86
N ASP A 270 11.93 6.22 4.02
CA ASP A 270 13.02 7.12 3.61
C ASP A 270 12.92 7.49 2.12
N GLN A 271 12.71 6.49 1.25
CA GLN A 271 12.54 6.76 -0.18
C GLN A 271 11.24 7.52 -0.47
N SER A 272 10.17 7.24 0.24
CA SER A 272 8.90 7.97 0.09
C SER A 272 9.04 9.44 0.49
N LEU A 273 9.81 9.74 1.54
CA LEU A 273 10.10 11.11 1.97
C LEU A 273 10.96 11.86 0.94
N LYS A 274 11.95 11.18 0.33
CA LYS A 274 12.77 11.77 -0.73
C LYS A 274 11.92 12.16 -1.96
N VAL A 275 10.99 11.27 -2.38
CA VAL A 275 10.05 11.57 -3.44
C VAL A 275 9.11 12.72 -3.05
N LEU A 276 8.67 12.78 -1.78
CA LEU A 276 7.82 13.87 -1.30
C LEU A 276 8.54 15.23 -1.39
N VAL A 277 9.82 15.28 -1.01
CA VAL A 277 10.63 16.51 -1.11
C VAL A 277 10.77 16.93 -2.58
N GLU A 278 11.10 16.01 -3.48
CA GLU A 278 11.17 16.30 -4.91
C GLU A 278 9.83 16.82 -5.45
N LEU A 279 8.71 16.24 -5.02
CA LEU A 279 7.38 16.69 -5.42
C LEU A 279 7.07 18.11 -4.92
N ILE A 280 7.45 18.44 -3.68
CA ILE A 280 7.32 19.79 -3.13
C ILE A 280 8.14 20.81 -3.94
N GLU A 281 9.37 20.46 -4.29
CA GLU A 281 10.26 21.32 -5.09
C GLU A 281 9.73 21.56 -6.52
N LEU A 282 9.03 20.56 -7.10
CA LEU A 282 8.42 20.70 -8.44
C LEU A 282 7.14 21.55 -8.43
N GLU A 283 6.44 21.65 -7.30
CA GLU A 283 5.22 22.45 -7.17
C GLU A 283 5.49 23.89 -6.67
N SER A 284 6.70 24.20 -6.18
CA SER A 284 7.12 25.53 -5.71
C SER A 284 7.60 26.43 -6.86
#